data_3fd5b32b9f6fcbc61091597dfa1007d0
#
_entry.id   3fd5b32b9f6fcbc61091597dfa1007d0
#
_cell.length_a   1.000
_cell.length_b   1.000
_cell.length_c   1.000
_cell.angle_alpha   90.00
_cell.angle_beta   90.00
_cell.angle_gamma   90.00
#
_symmetry.space_group_name_H-M   'P 1'
#
loop_
_entity.id
_entity.type
_entity.pdbx_description
1 polymer ?
#
loop_
_entity_poly.entity_id
_entity_poly.type
_entity_poly.pdbx_seq_one_letter_code
_entity_poly.pdbx_strand_id
1 'polypeptide(L)'
;MNNPIIVALDLPSPQKALKLAEELAPLVGAFKVGKQLFISGGPDIVRKLRATGAKVFLDLKLHDIPNTVAKAVIAATDLGVKMTTVHASGGTAMLTAAENAAHEQAAMLRAEAPLVLGVTVLTSMDDNNLAELGITGSVQEQVLRLAKLATGAGLRGLVCSPQEIEMLRAELGDDVQLVTPGIRPESSKADDQKRTMTPAEAVQAGANWLVIGRPITGSADPKAAAIGILHSINPELVPESERRDPIPEIVDCAECS
;
A
#
# COMPACT_ATOMS: atom_id res chain seq x y z
N MET A 1 12.91 -10.33 -6.03
CA MET A 1 11.84 -9.72 -5.19
C MET A 1 11.18 -8.61 -5.99
N ASN A 2 9.84 -8.50 -5.99
CA ASN A 2 9.18 -7.37 -6.63
C ASN A 2 9.35 -6.11 -5.77
N ASN A 3 9.41 -4.93 -6.40
CA ASN A 3 9.50 -3.65 -5.68
C ASN A 3 8.26 -3.47 -4.76
N PRO A 4 8.44 -3.41 -3.43
CA PRO A 4 7.33 -3.39 -2.48
C PRO A 4 6.77 -1.99 -2.20
N ILE A 5 7.34 -0.93 -2.78
CA ILE A 5 6.96 0.46 -2.46
C ILE A 5 5.67 0.85 -3.17
N ILE A 6 4.69 1.30 -2.40
CA ILE A 6 3.50 2.00 -2.88
C ILE A 6 3.59 3.46 -2.42
N VAL A 7 3.71 4.40 -3.35
CA VAL A 7 3.71 5.83 -3.03
C VAL A 7 2.28 6.33 -2.86
N ALA A 8 1.97 6.88 -1.68
CA ALA A 8 0.67 7.50 -1.43
C ALA A 8 0.63 8.91 -2.03
N LEU A 9 -0.15 9.09 -3.09
CA LEU A 9 -0.36 10.39 -3.77
C LEU A 9 -1.44 11.20 -3.05
N ASP A 10 -1.24 11.45 -1.75
CA ASP A 10 -2.18 12.25 -0.94
C ASP A 10 -1.91 13.75 -1.16
N LEU A 11 -2.12 14.17 -2.42
CA LEU A 11 -1.89 15.53 -2.92
C LEU A 11 -3.22 16.16 -3.36
N PRO A 12 -3.43 17.48 -3.10
CA PRO A 12 -4.69 18.14 -3.47
C PRO A 12 -4.82 18.40 -4.98
N SER A 13 -3.71 18.39 -5.72
CA SER A 13 -3.69 18.69 -7.16
C SER A 13 -3.43 17.43 -8.00
N PRO A 14 -4.39 17.02 -8.85
CA PRO A 14 -4.19 15.92 -9.80
C PRO A 14 -2.98 16.10 -10.72
N GLN A 15 -2.70 17.35 -11.15
CA GLN A 15 -1.56 17.66 -12.01
C GLN A 15 -0.22 17.42 -11.30
N LYS A 16 -0.12 17.85 -10.02
CA LYS A 16 1.09 17.59 -9.23
C LYS A 16 1.27 16.09 -8.96
N ALA A 17 0.17 15.37 -8.72
CA ALA A 17 0.20 13.93 -8.51
C ALA A 17 0.67 13.18 -9.77
N LEU A 18 0.20 13.56 -10.95
CA LEU A 18 0.63 12.98 -12.23
C LEU A 18 2.12 13.24 -12.49
N LYS A 19 2.58 14.48 -12.34
CA LYS A 19 3.99 14.82 -12.53
C LYS A 19 4.90 13.99 -11.62
N LEU A 20 4.55 13.89 -10.34
CA LEU A 20 5.31 13.09 -9.38
C LEU A 20 5.27 11.59 -9.74
N ALA A 21 4.15 11.09 -10.21
CA ALA A 21 4.02 9.70 -10.61
C ALA A 21 4.87 9.39 -11.86
N GLU A 22 4.93 10.27 -12.84
CA GLU A 22 5.81 10.13 -14.02
C GLU A 22 7.28 10.04 -13.61
N GLU A 23 7.70 10.87 -12.66
CA GLU A 23 9.07 10.88 -12.14
C GLU A 23 9.43 9.61 -11.38
N LEU A 24 8.48 9.08 -10.58
CA LEU A 24 8.72 7.96 -9.67
C LEU A 24 8.34 6.59 -10.27
N ALA A 25 7.65 6.53 -11.40
CA ALA A 25 7.15 5.28 -11.97
C ALA A 25 8.23 4.19 -12.15
N PRO A 26 9.48 4.50 -12.53
CA PRO A 26 10.53 3.48 -12.64
C PRO A 26 11.03 2.95 -11.30
N LEU A 27 10.76 3.67 -10.20
CA LEU A 27 11.35 3.45 -8.88
C LEU A 27 10.40 2.80 -7.87
N VAL A 28 9.12 2.63 -8.20
CA VAL A 28 8.13 2.17 -7.24
C VAL A 28 7.23 1.08 -7.82
N GLY A 29 6.70 0.22 -6.94
CA GLY A 29 5.85 -0.88 -7.34
C GLY A 29 4.44 -0.45 -7.76
N ALA A 30 3.89 0.60 -7.13
CA ALA A 30 2.57 1.13 -7.41
C ALA A 30 2.38 2.55 -6.83
N PHE A 31 1.28 3.21 -7.24
CA PHE A 31 0.82 4.46 -6.63
C PHE A 31 -0.55 4.27 -6.00
N LYS A 32 -0.70 4.76 -4.75
CA LYS A 32 -1.99 4.79 -4.07
C LYS A 32 -2.73 6.08 -4.38
N VAL A 33 -3.93 5.95 -4.94
CA VAL A 33 -4.91 7.03 -5.09
C VAL A 33 -5.89 6.92 -3.93
N GLY A 34 -5.76 7.85 -2.97
CA GLY A 34 -6.65 7.95 -1.82
C GLY A 34 -7.89 8.81 -2.12
N LYS A 35 -8.77 8.93 -1.10
CA LYS A 35 -10.05 9.64 -1.20
C LYS A 35 -9.88 11.08 -1.70
N GLN A 36 -8.92 11.84 -1.15
CA GLN A 36 -8.72 13.25 -1.52
C GLN A 36 -8.43 13.42 -3.00
N LEU A 37 -7.45 12.67 -3.52
CA LEU A 37 -7.05 12.76 -4.93
C LEU A 37 -8.15 12.25 -5.86
N PHE A 38 -8.85 11.17 -5.46
CA PHE A 38 -9.94 10.62 -6.26
C PHE A 38 -11.14 11.57 -6.32
N ILE A 39 -11.52 12.21 -5.22
CA ILE A 39 -12.61 13.21 -5.19
C ILE A 39 -12.24 14.43 -6.04
N SER A 40 -10.98 14.86 -6.01
CA SER A 40 -10.52 16.03 -6.78
C SER A 40 -10.37 15.76 -8.28
N GLY A 41 -9.95 14.55 -8.66
CA GLY A 41 -9.62 14.19 -10.05
C GLY A 41 -10.59 13.23 -10.72
N GLY A 42 -11.55 12.67 -9.97
CA GLY A 42 -12.48 11.66 -10.46
C GLY A 42 -11.77 10.39 -10.97
N PRO A 43 -12.49 9.51 -11.68
CA PRO A 43 -11.90 8.31 -12.28
C PRO A 43 -10.78 8.59 -13.29
N ASP A 44 -10.73 9.79 -13.86
CA ASP A 44 -9.73 10.17 -14.85
C ASP A 44 -8.31 10.19 -14.30
N ILE A 45 -8.13 10.49 -13.01
CA ILE A 45 -6.80 10.41 -12.39
C ILE A 45 -6.23 9.00 -12.45
N VAL A 46 -7.07 7.98 -12.22
CA VAL A 46 -6.67 6.57 -12.31
C VAL A 46 -6.28 6.21 -13.74
N ARG A 47 -7.08 6.61 -14.75
CA ARG A 47 -6.79 6.35 -16.16
C ARG A 47 -5.48 6.99 -16.60
N LYS A 48 -5.25 8.25 -16.21
CA LYS A 48 -4.02 9.00 -16.53
C LYS A 48 -2.79 8.37 -15.88
N LEU A 49 -2.86 7.98 -14.60
CA LEU A 49 -1.77 7.27 -13.93
C LEU A 49 -1.47 5.94 -14.63
N ARG A 50 -2.48 5.15 -14.98
CA ARG A 50 -2.27 3.91 -15.72
C ARG A 50 -1.68 4.11 -17.11
N ALA A 51 -2.01 5.19 -17.79
CA ALA A 51 -1.44 5.51 -19.09
C ALA A 51 0.08 5.75 -19.03
N THR A 52 0.65 6.06 -17.87
CA THR A 52 2.10 6.13 -17.66
C THR A 52 2.76 4.75 -17.47
N GLY A 53 1.98 3.65 -17.51
CA GLY A 53 2.46 2.29 -17.19
C GLY A 53 2.44 1.96 -15.70
N ALA A 54 2.07 2.90 -14.84
CA ALA A 54 2.05 2.71 -13.40
C ALA A 54 0.92 1.77 -12.94
N LYS A 55 1.20 0.94 -11.94
CA LYS A 55 0.18 0.18 -11.22
C LYS A 55 -0.52 1.11 -10.22
N VAL A 56 -1.85 1.02 -10.13
CA VAL A 56 -2.66 1.86 -9.24
C VAL A 56 -3.29 1.01 -8.14
N PHE A 57 -3.12 1.46 -6.92
CA PHE A 57 -3.87 1.03 -5.74
C PHE A 57 -4.95 2.09 -5.43
N LEU A 58 -6.22 1.75 -5.67
CA LEU A 58 -7.36 2.63 -5.39
C LEU A 58 -7.85 2.41 -3.96
N ASP A 59 -7.51 3.34 -3.06
CA ASP A 59 -7.75 3.23 -1.62
C ASP A 59 -8.95 4.07 -1.18
N LEU A 60 -10.18 3.60 -1.48
CA LEU A 60 -11.43 4.30 -1.13
C LEU A 60 -12.07 3.76 0.15
N LYS A 61 -11.64 2.59 0.64
CA LYS A 61 -12.17 1.93 1.84
C LYS A 61 -13.70 1.76 1.77
N LEU A 62 -14.15 1.03 0.74
CA LEU A 62 -15.58 0.80 0.49
C LEU A 62 -16.23 0.08 1.67
N HIS A 63 -17.39 0.56 2.09
CA HIS A 63 -18.13 0.01 3.20
C HIS A 63 -19.60 0.35 3.03
N ASP A 64 -20.40 -0.60 2.57
CA ASP A 64 -21.83 -0.44 2.27
C ASP A 64 -22.49 -1.84 2.21
N ILE A 65 -23.77 -1.94 1.89
CA ILE A 65 -24.44 -3.22 1.63
C ILE A 65 -23.75 -3.98 0.49
N PRO A 66 -23.81 -5.33 0.49
CA PRO A 66 -23.04 -6.18 -0.43
C PRO A 66 -23.17 -5.79 -1.91
N ASN A 67 -24.38 -5.55 -2.39
CA ASN A 67 -24.62 -5.18 -3.79
C ASN A 67 -23.99 -3.84 -4.21
N THR A 68 -23.99 -2.86 -3.31
CA THR A 68 -23.36 -1.54 -3.57
C THR A 68 -21.85 -1.68 -3.66
N VAL A 69 -21.24 -2.42 -2.72
CA VAL A 69 -19.79 -2.65 -2.73
C VAL A 69 -19.38 -3.47 -3.97
N ALA A 70 -20.11 -4.51 -4.32
CA ALA A 70 -19.85 -5.30 -5.53
C ALA A 70 -19.81 -4.41 -6.79
N LYS A 71 -20.81 -3.54 -6.97
CA LYS A 71 -20.87 -2.61 -8.11
C LYS A 71 -19.72 -1.59 -8.11
N ALA A 72 -19.30 -1.12 -6.93
CA ALA A 72 -18.16 -0.23 -6.80
C ALA A 72 -16.84 -0.95 -7.15
N VAL A 73 -16.69 -2.22 -6.76
CA VAL A 73 -15.53 -3.05 -7.13
C VAL A 73 -15.52 -3.35 -8.64
N ILE A 74 -16.67 -3.62 -9.28
CA ILE A 74 -16.78 -3.73 -10.74
C ILE A 74 -16.23 -2.46 -11.40
N ALA A 75 -16.69 -1.28 -10.98
CA ALA A 75 -16.24 -0.02 -11.53
C ALA A 75 -14.72 0.22 -11.31
N ALA A 76 -14.18 -0.19 -10.16
CA ALA A 76 -12.74 -0.14 -9.90
C ALA A 76 -11.96 -1.10 -10.82
N THR A 77 -12.51 -2.30 -11.07
CA THR A 77 -11.93 -3.29 -12.00
C THR A 77 -11.93 -2.76 -13.44
N ASP A 78 -12.99 -2.09 -13.87
CA ASP A 78 -13.05 -1.42 -15.19
C ASP A 78 -12.00 -0.32 -15.35
N LEU A 79 -11.66 0.35 -14.26
CA LEU A 79 -10.53 1.29 -14.25
C LEU A 79 -9.17 0.59 -14.35
N GLY A 80 -9.13 -0.73 -14.22
CA GLY A 80 -7.93 -1.57 -14.29
C GLY A 80 -6.95 -1.32 -13.16
N VAL A 81 -7.43 -1.07 -11.96
CA VAL A 81 -6.58 -0.92 -10.78
C VAL A 81 -5.93 -2.26 -10.41
N LYS A 82 -4.74 -2.22 -9.81
CA LYS A 82 -4.05 -3.43 -9.31
C LYS A 82 -4.59 -3.87 -7.95
N MET A 83 -5.06 -2.92 -7.13
CA MET A 83 -5.58 -3.16 -5.78
C MET A 83 -6.72 -2.20 -5.48
N THR A 84 -7.68 -2.66 -4.65
CA THR A 84 -8.73 -1.80 -4.06
C THR A 84 -9.02 -2.21 -2.62
N THR A 85 -9.64 -1.35 -1.82
CA THR A 85 -9.90 -1.59 -0.40
C THR A 85 -11.38 -1.67 -0.09
N VAL A 86 -11.72 -2.60 0.80
CA VAL A 86 -13.02 -2.72 1.47
C VAL A 86 -12.81 -2.81 2.99
N HIS A 87 -13.71 -2.33 3.80
CA HIS A 87 -13.64 -2.55 5.25
C HIS A 87 -14.01 -3.98 5.61
N ALA A 88 -13.14 -4.69 6.36
CA ALA A 88 -13.44 -6.05 6.82
C ALA A 88 -14.66 -6.10 7.77
N SER A 89 -14.94 -5.01 8.48
CA SER A 89 -16.12 -4.86 9.33
C SER A 89 -17.46 -4.86 8.58
N GLY A 90 -17.46 -4.83 7.25
CA GLY A 90 -18.66 -4.99 6.43
C GLY A 90 -19.26 -6.40 6.45
N GLY A 91 -18.54 -7.37 7.02
CA GLY A 91 -19.01 -8.74 7.23
C GLY A 91 -18.84 -9.64 6.00
N THR A 92 -19.00 -10.95 6.23
CA THR A 92 -18.70 -11.99 5.23
C THR A 92 -19.44 -11.76 3.91
N ALA A 93 -20.75 -11.45 3.96
CA ALA A 93 -21.55 -11.27 2.74
C ALA A 93 -21.03 -10.14 1.85
N MET A 94 -20.64 -9.00 2.44
CA MET A 94 -20.08 -7.87 1.70
C MET A 94 -18.70 -8.21 1.12
N LEU A 95 -17.84 -8.86 1.89
CA LEU A 95 -16.50 -9.24 1.47
C LEU A 95 -16.53 -10.26 0.34
N THR A 96 -17.35 -11.31 0.46
CA THR A 96 -17.52 -12.30 -0.61
C THR A 96 -18.10 -11.68 -1.88
N ALA A 97 -19.06 -10.76 -1.75
CA ALA A 97 -19.63 -10.06 -2.90
C ALA A 97 -18.56 -9.17 -3.61
N ALA A 98 -17.69 -8.52 -2.84
CA ALA A 98 -16.58 -7.72 -3.37
C ALA A 98 -15.56 -8.57 -4.14
N GLU A 99 -15.14 -9.70 -3.56
CA GLU A 99 -14.14 -10.61 -4.15
C GLU A 99 -14.68 -11.25 -5.44
N ASN A 100 -15.91 -11.79 -5.41
CA ASN A 100 -16.53 -12.37 -6.58
C ASN A 100 -16.69 -11.35 -7.72
N ALA A 101 -17.13 -10.12 -7.39
CA ALA A 101 -17.29 -9.05 -8.36
C ALA A 101 -15.96 -8.67 -9.05
N ALA A 102 -14.86 -8.67 -8.30
CA ALA A 102 -13.53 -8.43 -8.86
C ALA A 102 -13.14 -9.50 -9.88
N HIS A 103 -13.33 -10.78 -9.53
CA HIS A 103 -12.98 -11.92 -10.39
C HIS A 103 -13.88 -12.03 -11.62
N GLU A 104 -15.19 -11.90 -11.45
CA GLU A 104 -16.16 -11.99 -12.53
C GLU A 104 -15.94 -10.88 -13.57
N GLN A 105 -15.76 -9.64 -13.10
CA GLN A 105 -15.51 -8.52 -14.00
C GLN A 105 -14.16 -8.63 -14.71
N ALA A 106 -13.11 -9.05 -14.02
CA ALA A 106 -11.81 -9.26 -14.63
C ALA A 106 -11.85 -10.37 -15.70
N ALA A 107 -12.59 -11.44 -15.46
CA ALA A 107 -12.80 -12.52 -16.46
C ALA A 107 -13.50 -11.99 -17.71
N MET A 108 -14.56 -11.16 -17.56
CA MET A 108 -15.22 -10.51 -18.69
C MET A 108 -14.27 -9.60 -19.49
N LEU A 109 -13.39 -8.90 -18.82
CA LEU A 109 -12.38 -8.02 -19.45
C LEU A 109 -11.15 -8.79 -19.98
N ARG A 110 -11.04 -10.09 -19.73
CA ARG A 110 -9.83 -10.90 -19.98
C ARG A 110 -8.57 -10.28 -19.37
N ALA A 111 -8.71 -9.78 -18.17
CA ALA A 111 -7.67 -9.10 -17.41
C ALA A 111 -7.39 -9.82 -16.08
N GLU A 112 -6.32 -9.45 -15.40
CA GLU A 112 -6.05 -9.89 -14.03
C GLU A 112 -7.00 -9.18 -13.04
N ALA A 113 -7.59 -9.94 -12.13
CA ALA A 113 -8.44 -9.36 -11.09
C ALA A 113 -7.62 -8.46 -10.14
N PRO A 114 -8.16 -7.30 -9.74
CA PRO A 114 -7.51 -6.51 -8.69
C PRO A 114 -7.50 -7.28 -7.37
N LEU A 115 -6.43 -7.12 -6.61
CA LEU A 115 -6.39 -7.63 -5.25
C LEU A 115 -7.34 -6.79 -4.36
N VAL A 116 -8.40 -7.43 -3.85
CA VAL A 116 -9.31 -6.80 -2.90
C VAL A 116 -8.71 -6.89 -1.50
N LEU A 117 -8.43 -5.74 -0.89
CA LEU A 117 -7.76 -5.62 0.40
C LEU A 117 -8.77 -5.37 1.51
N GLY A 118 -8.84 -6.29 2.48
CA GLY A 118 -9.62 -6.11 3.71
C GLY A 118 -8.91 -5.13 4.65
N VAL A 119 -9.52 -3.98 4.92
CA VAL A 119 -9.03 -3.05 5.96
C VAL A 119 -9.50 -3.55 7.31
N THR A 120 -8.57 -3.86 8.20
CA THR A 120 -8.85 -4.35 9.57
C THR A 120 -9.26 -3.19 10.49
N VAL A 121 -8.41 -2.82 11.45
CA VAL A 121 -8.60 -1.65 12.30
C VAL A 121 -7.76 -0.49 11.76
N LEU A 122 -8.34 0.71 11.71
CA LEU A 122 -7.60 1.90 11.25
C LEU A 122 -6.42 2.18 12.19
N THR A 123 -5.27 2.52 11.62
CA THR A 123 -4.02 2.74 12.37
C THR A 123 -4.07 3.90 13.37
N SER A 124 -5.10 4.76 13.28
CA SER A 124 -5.37 5.86 14.22
C SER A 124 -6.16 5.41 15.46
N MET A 125 -6.75 4.21 15.45
CA MET A 125 -7.58 3.70 16.54
C MET A 125 -6.73 2.95 17.58
N ASP A 126 -7.16 3.08 18.83
CA ASP A 126 -6.66 2.33 19.99
C ASP A 126 -7.82 1.60 20.70
N ASP A 127 -7.53 0.93 21.82
CA ASP A 127 -8.52 0.14 22.57
C ASP A 127 -9.69 1.02 23.08
N ASN A 128 -9.44 2.28 23.42
CA ASN A 128 -10.49 3.19 23.84
C ASN A 128 -11.47 3.51 22.70
N ASN A 129 -10.92 3.72 21.49
CA ASN A 129 -11.79 3.97 20.32
C ASN A 129 -12.61 2.73 19.93
N LEU A 130 -12.11 1.53 20.16
CA LEU A 130 -12.90 0.31 20.00
C LEU A 130 -14.02 0.21 21.03
N ALA A 131 -13.74 0.58 22.28
CA ALA A 131 -14.75 0.60 23.36
C ALA A 131 -15.86 1.62 23.08
N GLU A 132 -15.57 2.79 22.51
CA GLU A 132 -16.57 3.77 22.05
C GLU A 132 -17.55 3.18 21.01
N LEU A 133 -17.09 2.21 20.21
CA LEU A 133 -17.91 1.49 19.23
C LEU A 133 -18.63 0.28 19.84
N GLY A 134 -18.50 0.03 21.14
CA GLY A 134 -19.04 -1.16 21.80
C GLY A 134 -18.28 -2.45 21.49
N ILE A 135 -17.07 -2.36 20.96
CA ILE A 135 -16.21 -3.52 20.68
C ILE A 135 -15.37 -3.81 21.94
N THR A 136 -15.54 -5.00 22.48
CA THR A 136 -14.76 -5.48 23.63
C THR A 136 -13.48 -6.17 23.18
N GLY A 137 -12.40 -6.03 23.97
CA GLY A 137 -11.09 -6.60 23.70
C GLY A 137 -10.10 -5.58 23.14
N SER A 138 -8.89 -6.03 22.85
CA SER A 138 -7.81 -5.20 22.35
C SER A 138 -7.90 -4.98 20.82
N VAL A 139 -7.18 -3.95 20.34
CA VAL A 139 -7.00 -3.73 18.90
C VAL A 139 -6.44 -4.97 18.21
N GLN A 140 -5.48 -5.66 18.84
CA GLN A 140 -4.86 -6.86 18.28
C GLN A 140 -5.87 -8.00 18.09
N GLU A 141 -6.72 -8.26 19.09
CA GLU A 141 -7.78 -9.27 19.00
C GLU A 141 -8.80 -8.93 17.92
N GLN A 142 -9.17 -7.65 17.80
CA GLN A 142 -10.09 -7.20 16.76
C GLN A 142 -9.48 -7.28 15.37
N VAL A 143 -8.20 -6.92 15.20
CA VAL A 143 -7.46 -7.08 13.94
C VAL A 143 -7.45 -8.53 13.50
N LEU A 144 -7.09 -9.46 14.41
CA LEU A 144 -7.06 -10.88 14.11
C LEU A 144 -8.44 -11.43 13.73
N ARG A 145 -9.49 -11.02 14.44
CA ARG A 145 -10.88 -11.38 14.12
C ARG A 145 -11.29 -10.93 12.71
N LEU A 146 -11.02 -9.67 12.38
CA LEU A 146 -11.34 -9.10 11.06
C LEU A 146 -10.50 -9.71 9.95
N ALA A 147 -9.23 -10.02 10.22
CA ALA A 147 -8.36 -10.68 9.28
C ALA A 147 -8.84 -12.10 8.93
N LYS A 148 -9.18 -12.91 9.94
CA LYS A 148 -9.76 -14.26 9.75
C LYS A 148 -11.10 -14.20 9.02
N LEU A 149 -11.93 -13.20 9.33
CA LEU A 149 -13.20 -12.99 8.63
C LEU A 149 -12.98 -12.65 7.15
N ALA A 150 -12.04 -11.76 6.84
CA ALA A 150 -11.75 -11.35 5.47
C ALA A 150 -11.16 -12.50 4.64
N THR A 151 -10.18 -13.23 5.19
CA THR A 151 -9.58 -14.38 4.49
C THR A 151 -10.54 -15.55 4.36
N GLY A 152 -11.40 -15.79 5.36
CA GLY A 152 -12.49 -16.76 5.29
C GLY A 152 -13.56 -16.42 4.24
N ALA A 153 -13.74 -15.14 3.92
CA ALA A 153 -14.62 -14.66 2.85
C ALA A 153 -13.98 -14.73 1.45
N GLY A 154 -12.72 -15.15 1.34
CA GLY A 154 -12.00 -15.33 0.07
C GLY A 154 -10.91 -14.30 -0.19
N LEU A 155 -10.84 -13.18 0.54
CA LEU A 155 -9.83 -12.15 0.31
C LEU A 155 -8.41 -12.71 0.52
N ARG A 156 -7.49 -12.29 -0.35
CA ARG A 156 -6.07 -12.67 -0.30
C ARG A 156 -5.15 -11.49 0.02
N GLY A 157 -5.71 -10.38 0.52
CA GLY A 157 -4.94 -9.24 0.95
C GLY A 157 -5.59 -8.48 2.09
N LEU A 158 -4.76 -7.89 2.94
CA LEU A 158 -5.16 -7.12 4.10
C LEU A 158 -4.38 -5.82 4.19
N VAL A 159 -5.02 -4.78 4.72
CA VAL A 159 -4.33 -3.56 5.18
C VAL A 159 -4.21 -3.64 6.69
N CYS A 160 -2.99 -3.61 7.21
CA CYS A 160 -2.67 -3.72 8.63
C CYS A 160 -1.57 -2.74 9.05
N SER A 161 -1.50 -2.41 10.34
CA SER A 161 -0.41 -1.60 10.87
C SER A 161 0.91 -2.38 10.97
N PRO A 162 2.07 -1.69 11.06
CA PRO A 162 3.36 -2.36 11.21
C PRO A 162 3.42 -3.32 12.40
N GLN A 163 2.82 -2.95 13.53
CA GLN A 163 2.85 -3.76 14.76
C GLN A 163 2.02 -5.05 14.68
N GLU A 164 1.23 -5.22 13.63
CA GLU A 164 0.33 -6.36 13.44
C GLU A 164 0.90 -7.40 12.46
N ILE A 165 1.99 -7.07 11.74
CA ILE A 165 2.53 -7.90 10.65
C ILE A 165 2.90 -9.29 11.14
N GLU A 166 3.74 -9.39 12.18
CA GLU A 166 4.24 -10.67 12.69
C GLU A 166 3.10 -11.57 13.19
N MET A 167 2.16 -11.01 13.94
CA MET A 167 0.98 -11.72 14.42
C MET A 167 0.12 -12.24 13.25
N LEU A 168 -0.15 -11.41 12.26
CA LEU A 168 -0.94 -11.80 11.10
C LEU A 168 -0.21 -12.84 10.24
N ARG A 169 1.11 -12.74 10.12
CA ARG A 169 1.93 -13.68 9.38
C ARG A 169 1.92 -15.07 10.05
N ALA A 170 2.05 -15.12 11.39
CA ALA A 170 1.96 -16.35 12.15
C ALA A 170 0.60 -17.05 12.02
N GLU A 171 -0.49 -16.30 11.94
CA GLU A 171 -1.86 -16.83 11.90
C GLU A 171 -2.38 -17.15 10.50
N LEU A 172 -1.93 -16.43 9.45
CA LEU A 172 -2.49 -16.51 8.11
C LEU A 172 -1.52 -17.11 7.08
N GLY A 173 -0.24 -17.28 7.42
CA GLY A 173 0.78 -17.75 6.48
C GLY A 173 1.13 -16.74 5.39
N ASP A 174 1.83 -17.21 4.35
CA ASP A 174 2.42 -16.34 3.32
C ASP A 174 1.50 -16.07 2.12
N ASP A 175 0.39 -16.80 1.99
CA ASP A 175 -0.55 -16.66 0.87
C ASP A 175 -1.35 -15.35 0.90
N VAL A 176 -1.41 -14.69 2.07
CA VAL A 176 -2.12 -13.44 2.25
C VAL A 176 -1.16 -12.26 2.09
N GLN A 177 -1.48 -11.34 1.18
CA GLN A 177 -0.69 -10.13 0.95
C GLN A 177 -0.95 -9.10 2.05
N LEU A 178 0.10 -8.69 2.77
CA LEU A 178 0.02 -7.64 3.79
C LEU A 178 0.49 -6.30 3.21
N VAL A 179 -0.42 -5.33 3.20
CA VAL A 179 -0.19 -3.96 2.73
C VAL A 179 -0.16 -3.03 3.94
N THR A 180 0.99 -2.43 4.20
CA THR A 180 1.26 -1.77 5.48
C THR A 180 1.54 -0.29 5.31
N PRO A 181 0.64 0.61 5.75
CA PRO A 181 0.92 2.03 5.93
C PRO A 181 1.69 2.27 7.25
N GLY A 182 2.12 3.52 7.47
CA GLY A 182 2.85 3.84 8.71
C GLY A 182 4.35 3.56 8.62
N ILE A 183 4.86 3.40 7.43
CA ILE A 183 6.29 3.15 7.19
C ILE A 183 7.05 4.48 7.17
N ARG A 184 8.14 4.54 7.94
CA ARG A 184 8.99 5.73 8.09
C ARG A 184 10.46 5.34 8.05
N PRO A 185 11.28 5.93 7.18
CA PRO A 185 12.73 5.85 7.30
C PRO A 185 13.21 6.40 8.65
N GLU A 186 14.33 5.93 9.17
CA GLU A 186 14.91 6.38 10.44
C GLU A 186 15.10 7.90 10.51
N SER A 187 15.43 8.52 9.39
CA SER A 187 15.67 9.97 9.27
C SER A 187 14.40 10.82 9.29
N SER A 188 13.21 10.23 9.27
CA SER A 188 11.96 10.98 9.20
C SER A 188 11.48 11.44 10.59
N LYS A 189 11.01 12.71 10.67
CA LYS A 189 10.46 13.27 11.91
C LYS A 189 9.19 12.53 12.33
N ALA A 190 8.94 12.46 13.65
CA ALA A 190 7.69 11.97 14.21
C ALA A 190 6.50 12.81 13.70
N ASP A 191 5.41 12.13 13.32
CA ASP A 191 4.23 12.70 12.71
C ASP A 191 2.96 12.12 13.36
N ASP A 192 1.77 12.35 12.77
CA ASP A 192 0.44 11.91 13.23
C ASP A 192 0.27 10.37 13.32
N GLN A 193 1.18 9.56 12.81
CA GLN A 193 1.14 8.11 12.94
C GLN A 193 1.83 7.63 14.22
N LYS A 194 1.04 7.04 15.11
CA LYS A 194 1.50 6.53 16.41
C LYS A 194 2.24 5.17 16.33
N ARG A 195 2.03 4.39 15.26
CA ARG A 195 2.54 3.02 15.06
C ARG A 195 3.36 2.98 13.79
N THR A 196 4.68 3.15 13.91
CA THR A 196 5.61 3.23 12.78
C THR A 196 6.68 2.13 12.85
N MET A 197 7.26 1.81 11.70
CA MET A 197 8.35 0.86 11.50
C MET A 197 9.19 1.32 10.29
N THR A 198 10.47 0.99 10.28
CA THR A 198 11.32 1.27 9.11
C THR A 198 10.94 0.36 7.92
N PRO A 199 11.26 0.75 6.68
CA PRO A 199 10.98 -0.06 5.50
C PRO A 199 11.61 -1.46 5.57
N ALA A 200 12.87 -1.55 6.01
CA ALA A 200 13.59 -2.82 6.13
C ALA A 200 12.95 -3.74 7.18
N GLU A 201 12.68 -3.22 8.38
CA GLU A 201 12.02 -3.99 9.44
C GLU A 201 10.65 -4.51 9.00
N ALA A 202 9.84 -3.69 8.32
CA ALA A 202 8.51 -4.09 7.88
C ALA A 202 8.56 -5.23 6.84
N VAL A 203 9.52 -5.18 5.90
CA VAL A 203 9.73 -6.28 4.94
C VAL A 203 10.23 -7.54 5.66
N GLN A 204 11.15 -7.40 6.60
CA GLN A 204 11.68 -8.50 7.40
C GLN A 204 10.57 -9.15 8.26
N ALA A 205 9.67 -8.35 8.83
CA ALA A 205 8.51 -8.83 9.57
C ALA A 205 7.47 -9.55 8.69
N GLY A 206 7.56 -9.41 7.35
CA GLY A 206 6.72 -10.11 6.37
C GLY A 206 5.70 -9.24 5.64
N ALA A 207 5.82 -7.91 5.64
CA ALA A 207 5.01 -7.06 4.77
C ALA A 207 5.34 -7.31 3.30
N ASN A 208 4.31 -7.43 2.46
CA ASN A 208 4.49 -7.57 1.00
C ASN A 208 4.54 -6.19 0.32
N TRP A 209 3.84 -5.21 0.87
CA TRP A 209 3.71 -3.87 0.32
C TRP A 209 3.80 -2.81 1.40
N LEU A 210 4.55 -1.77 1.12
CA LEU A 210 4.81 -0.64 2.02
C LEU A 210 4.17 0.63 1.47
N VAL A 211 3.16 1.17 2.15
CA VAL A 211 2.52 2.42 1.74
C VAL A 211 3.25 3.59 2.38
N ILE A 212 3.94 4.37 1.55
CA ILE A 212 4.79 5.48 1.96
C ILE A 212 4.29 6.78 1.31
N GLY A 213 3.96 7.76 2.13
CA GLY A 213 3.49 9.08 1.68
C GLY A 213 4.56 10.16 1.87
N ARG A 214 4.37 11.01 2.88
CA ARG A 214 5.21 12.20 3.15
C ARG A 214 6.72 11.99 3.14
N PRO A 215 7.30 10.86 3.59
CA PRO A 215 8.74 10.64 3.45
C PRO A 215 9.26 10.74 2.01
N ILE A 216 8.41 10.44 1.03
CA ILE A 216 8.71 10.58 -0.40
C ILE A 216 8.09 11.88 -0.94
N THR A 217 6.77 12.03 -0.83
CA THR A 217 6.03 13.11 -1.49
C THR A 217 6.29 14.51 -0.91
N GLY A 218 6.79 14.59 0.32
CA GLY A 218 7.19 15.83 1.01
C GLY A 218 8.69 16.08 1.03
N SER A 219 9.48 15.21 0.41
CA SER A 219 10.93 15.41 0.26
C SER A 219 11.23 16.54 -0.72
N ALA A 220 12.35 17.23 -0.50
CA ALA A 220 12.89 18.18 -1.47
C ALA A 220 13.32 17.48 -2.77
N ASP A 221 13.74 16.22 -2.69
CA ASP A 221 14.05 15.33 -3.79
C ASP A 221 13.32 13.99 -3.60
N PRO A 222 12.10 13.83 -4.14
CA PRO A 222 11.30 12.60 -4.01
C PRO A 222 11.99 11.39 -4.64
N LYS A 223 12.73 11.59 -5.71
CA LYS A 223 13.46 10.53 -6.42
C LYS A 223 14.57 9.96 -5.54
N ALA A 224 15.42 10.82 -4.99
CA ALA A 224 16.48 10.43 -4.06
C ALA A 224 15.92 9.75 -2.80
N ALA A 225 14.78 10.25 -2.28
CA ALA A 225 14.10 9.64 -1.14
C ALA A 225 13.61 8.21 -1.46
N ALA A 226 13.01 7.99 -2.63
CA ALA A 226 12.55 6.66 -3.05
C ALA A 226 13.73 5.68 -3.24
N ILE A 227 14.84 6.13 -3.86
CA ILE A 227 16.06 5.35 -4.03
C ILE A 227 16.66 4.97 -2.66
N GLY A 228 16.77 5.92 -1.73
CA GLY A 228 17.26 5.66 -0.37
C GLY A 228 16.42 4.62 0.38
N ILE A 229 15.11 4.66 0.22
CA ILE A 229 14.21 3.67 0.81
C ILE A 229 14.39 2.29 0.14
N LEU A 230 14.47 2.22 -1.18
CA LEU A 230 14.76 0.95 -1.88
C LEU A 230 16.07 0.34 -1.42
N HIS A 231 17.11 1.17 -1.33
CA HIS A 231 18.43 0.74 -0.88
C HIS A 231 18.40 0.19 0.55
N SER A 232 17.61 0.80 1.45
CA SER A 232 17.46 0.32 2.83
C SER A 232 16.75 -1.04 2.94
N ILE A 233 15.90 -1.38 1.97
CA ILE A 233 15.21 -2.67 1.90
C ILE A 233 16.14 -3.72 1.28
N ASN A 234 16.62 -3.47 0.08
CA ASN A 234 17.58 -4.27 -0.66
C ASN A 234 18.20 -3.42 -1.78
N PRO A 235 19.53 -3.22 -1.79
CA PRO A 235 20.24 -2.46 -2.82
C PRO A 235 19.97 -2.96 -4.25
N GLU A 236 19.69 -4.25 -4.44
CA GLU A 236 19.38 -4.83 -5.75
C GLU A 236 18.04 -4.36 -6.35
N LEU A 237 17.14 -3.82 -5.52
CA LEU A 237 15.87 -3.25 -5.98
C LEU A 237 16.05 -1.88 -6.64
N VAL A 238 17.18 -1.21 -6.42
CA VAL A 238 17.48 0.05 -7.09
C VAL A 238 17.80 -0.25 -8.55
N PRO A 239 17.13 0.40 -9.52
CA PRO A 239 17.42 0.21 -10.94
C PRO A 239 18.88 0.48 -11.27
N GLU A 240 19.50 -0.28 -12.17
CA GLU A 240 20.91 -0.12 -12.55
C GLU A 240 21.23 1.32 -12.97
N SER A 241 20.33 1.96 -13.71
CA SER A 241 20.48 3.36 -14.14
C SER A 241 20.57 4.37 -12.99
N GLU A 242 20.18 3.97 -11.79
CA GLU A 242 20.16 4.83 -10.58
C GLU A 242 21.15 4.36 -9.52
N ARG A 243 21.86 3.26 -9.75
CA ARG A 243 22.99 2.84 -8.92
C ARG A 243 24.16 3.76 -9.26
N ARG A 244 24.63 4.51 -8.28
CA ARG A 244 25.91 5.24 -8.46
C ARG A 244 27.01 4.18 -8.63
N ASP A 245 27.87 4.34 -9.62
CA ASP A 245 29.10 3.58 -9.70
C ASP A 245 29.80 3.66 -8.34
N PRO A 246 30.35 2.55 -7.81
CA PRO A 246 31.16 2.60 -6.61
C PRO A 246 32.24 3.66 -6.86
N ILE A 247 32.35 4.62 -5.95
CA ILE A 247 33.43 5.61 -5.99
C ILE A 247 34.70 4.77 -6.14
N PRO A 248 35.50 4.95 -7.22
CA PRO A 248 36.74 4.18 -7.36
C PRO A 248 37.54 4.39 -6.09
N GLU A 249 37.95 3.32 -5.44
CA GLU A 249 38.86 3.38 -4.29
C GLU A 249 39.98 4.27 -4.68
N ILE A 250 40.17 5.35 -3.91
CA ILE A 250 41.37 6.20 -4.07
C ILE A 250 42.53 5.26 -3.76
N VAL A 251 43.14 4.76 -4.83
CA VAL A 251 44.41 4.06 -4.70
C VAL A 251 45.39 5.08 -4.15
N ASP A 252 45.69 4.96 -2.87
CA ASP A 252 46.71 5.74 -2.20
C ASP A 252 48.02 5.55 -2.98
N CYS A 253 48.38 6.53 -3.77
CA CYS A 253 49.65 6.57 -4.46
C CYS A 253 50.75 6.90 -3.42
N ALA A 254 51.03 5.91 -2.56
CA ALA A 254 52.22 5.94 -1.67
C ALA A 254 53.40 5.31 -2.38
N GLU A 255 53.80 5.87 -3.53
CA GLU A 255 55.10 5.64 -4.13
C GLU A 255 55.45 6.80 -5.06
N CYS A 256 55.85 7.92 -4.47
CA CYS A 256 56.71 8.90 -5.09
C CYS A 256 57.69 9.40 -4.00
N SER A 257 58.75 8.62 -3.83
CA SER A 257 59.99 9.09 -3.18
C SER A 257 61.05 9.25 -4.22
#